data_cafbc2910684e6bb00a690f4983a1eff
#
_entry.id   cafbc2910684e6bb00a690f4983a1eff
#
_cell.length_a   1.000
_cell.length_b   1.000
_cell.length_c   1.000
_cell.angle_alpha   90.00
_cell.angle_beta   90.00
_cell.angle_gamma   90.00
#
_symmetry.space_group_name_H-M   'P 1'
#
loop_
_entity.id
_entity.type
_entity.pdbx_description
1 polymer ?
#
loop_
_entity_poly.entity_id
_entity_poly.type
_entity_poly.pdbx_seq_one_letter_code
_entity_poly.pdbx_strand_id
1 'polypeptide(L)'
;MSEKILYHSTNREAGKVTFKEALLKGLAPDGGLYMPDPIPKIKAKDLISYADKPYNEIAYEIGRKFLIKEIPDKDLYTITKDAYNFDVPLERVYERKYIMHLDQGPTASFKD
;
A
#
# COMPACT_ATOMS: atom_id res chain seq x y z
N MET A 1 -19.65 -10.16 0.51
CA MET A 1 -19.17 -8.87 1.09
C MET A 1 -17.71 -9.07 1.46
N SER A 2 -16.81 -8.17 1.04
CA SER A 2 -15.42 -8.27 1.48
C SER A 2 -15.35 -7.95 2.98
N GLU A 3 -14.73 -8.84 3.73
CA GLU A 3 -14.54 -8.65 5.17
C GLU A 3 -13.43 -7.61 5.41
N LYS A 4 -13.51 -6.95 6.57
CA LYS A 4 -12.48 -6.04 7.04
C LYS A 4 -11.19 -6.82 7.27
N ILE A 5 -10.08 -6.30 6.77
CA ILE A 5 -8.77 -6.90 6.98
C ILE A 5 -8.29 -6.58 8.40
N LEU A 6 -7.88 -7.61 9.11
CA LEU A 6 -7.22 -7.46 10.41
C LEU A 6 -5.71 -7.59 10.27
N TYR A 7 -5.01 -7.01 11.21
CA TYR A 7 -3.55 -7.00 11.26
C TYR A 7 -3.07 -7.82 12.45
N HIS A 8 -2.10 -8.68 12.24
CA HIS A 8 -1.46 -9.47 13.28
C HIS A 8 0.00 -9.03 13.47
N SER A 9 0.52 -9.23 14.68
CA SER A 9 1.94 -9.04 14.93
C SER A 9 2.78 -10.14 14.27
N THR A 10 3.95 -9.79 13.78
CA THR A 10 4.93 -10.75 13.25
C THR A 10 5.39 -11.75 14.33
N ASN A 11 5.40 -11.35 15.60
CA ASN A 11 5.69 -12.26 16.74
C ASN A 11 4.50 -13.12 17.15
N ARG A 12 3.27 -12.77 16.71
CA ARG A 12 2.03 -13.54 16.94
C ARG A 12 1.60 -13.71 18.39
N GLU A 13 2.17 -12.98 19.33
CA GLU A 13 1.81 -13.00 20.75
C GLU A 13 0.78 -11.91 21.09
N ALA A 14 0.66 -10.87 20.26
CA ALA A 14 -0.36 -9.84 20.39
C ALA A 14 -1.66 -10.21 19.66
N GLY A 15 -2.79 -9.74 20.15
CA GLY A 15 -4.08 -9.89 19.49
C GLY A 15 -4.15 -9.18 18.13
N LYS A 16 -5.03 -9.66 17.24
CA LYS A 16 -5.30 -9.00 15.96
C LYS A 16 -5.98 -7.64 16.18
N VAL A 17 -5.62 -6.66 15.38
CA VAL A 17 -6.11 -5.29 15.46
C VAL A 17 -6.62 -4.80 14.11
N THR A 18 -7.37 -3.70 14.11
CA THR A 18 -7.78 -3.00 12.89
C THR A 18 -6.62 -2.21 12.30
N PHE A 19 -6.76 -1.77 11.04
CA PHE A 19 -5.78 -0.85 10.44
C PHE A 19 -5.58 0.42 11.28
N LYS A 20 -6.66 1.04 11.71
CA LYS A 20 -6.61 2.24 12.55
C LYS A 20 -5.80 2.01 13.82
N GLU A 21 -6.04 0.91 14.51
CA GLU A 21 -5.31 0.58 15.75
C GLU A 21 -3.84 0.29 15.46
N ALA A 22 -3.54 -0.46 14.40
CA ALA A 22 -2.16 -0.76 13.98
C ALA A 22 -1.39 0.53 13.65
N LEU A 23 -2.01 1.44 12.88
CA LEU A 23 -1.41 2.71 12.49
C LEU A 23 -1.10 3.59 13.70
N LEU A 24 -2.04 3.72 14.62
CA LEU A 24 -1.88 4.58 15.80
C LEU A 24 -0.92 4.01 16.85
N LYS A 25 -0.82 2.69 16.96
CA LYS A 25 0.11 2.01 17.88
C LYS A 25 1.55 2.00 17.35
N GLY A 26 1.72 1.91 16.02
CA GLY A 26 3.03 1.71 15.40
C GLY A 26 3.52 0.27 15.57
N LEU A 27 4.28 -0.03 16.60
CA LEU A 27 4.70 -1.40 16.93
C LEU A 27 3.63 -2.14 17.74
N ALA A 28 3.60 -3.47 17.58
CA ALA A 28 2.76 -4.32 18.41
C ALA A 28 3.33 -4.43 19.85
N PRO A 29 2.48 -4.68 20.87
CA PRO A 29 2.92 -4.77 22.26
C PRO A 29 3.99 -5.84 22.54
N ASP A 30 4.06 -6.85 21.67
CA ASP A 30 5.06 -7.93 21.71
C ASP A 30 6.36 -7.58 20.98
N GLY A 31 6.52 -6.34 20.52
CA GLY A 31 7.69 -5.86 19.77
C GLY A 31 7.68 -6.22 18.28
N GLY A 32 6.66 -6.91 17.79
CA GLY A 32 6.49 -7.25 16.38
C GLY A 32 5.96 -6.11 15.53
N LEU A 33 5.98 -6.31 14.21
CA LEU A 33 5.36 -5.41 13.22
C LEU A 33 3.96 -5.88 12.90
N TYR A 34 3.04 -4.94 12.67
CA TYR A 34 1.69 -5.28 12.21
C TYR A 34 1.68 -5.60 10.72
N MET A 35 1.16 -6.77 10.36
CA MET A 35 1.01 -7.26 8.99
C MET A 35 -0.44 -7.61 8.70
N PRO A 36 -0.96 -7.29 7.49
CA PRO A 36 -2.33 -7.61 7.12
C PRO A 36 -2.54 -9.12 6.98
N ASP A 37 -3.70 -9.61 7.41
CA ASP A 37 -4.10 -11.01 7.30
C ASP A 37 -5.61 -11.11 7.04
N PRO A 38 -6.02 -11.61 5.85
CA PRO A 38 -5.17 -12.05 4.75
C PRO A 38 -4.60 -10.90 3.91
N ILE A 39 -3.49 -11.14 3.20
CA ILE A 39 -3.01 -10.20 2.19
C ILE A 39 -3.95 -10.24 0.96
N PRO A 40 -4.54 -9.11 0.55
CA PRO A 40 -5.44 -9.07 -0.60
C PRO A 40 -4.74 -9.50 -1.89
N LYS A 41 -5.44 -10.32 -2.68
CA LYS A 41 -4.93 -10.73 -3.99
C LYS A 41 -5.33 -9.72 -5.07
N ILE A 42 -4.39 -9.47 -5.98
CA ILE A 42 -4.61 -8.70 -7.21
C ILE A 42 -4.73 -9.70 -8.37
N LYS A 43 -5.81 -9.62 -9.14
CA LYS A 43 -6.00 -10.48 -10.31
C LYS A 43 -5.14 -9.96 -11.47
N ALA A 44 -4.66 -10.87 -12.32
CA ALA A 44 -3.85 -10.49 -13.49
C ALA A 44 -4.55 -9.47 -14.41
N LYS A 45 -5.87 -9.59 -14.60
CA LYS A 45 -6.66 -8.62 -15.37
C LYS A 45 -6.63 -7.20 -14.75
N ASP A 46 -6.61 -7.09 -13.43
CA ASP A 46 -6.55 -5.81 -12.73
C ASP A 46 -5.16 -5.18 -12.95
N LEU A 47 -4.08 -5.98 -12.86
CA LEU A 47 -2.71 -5.52 -13.14
C LEU A 47 -2.58 -4.97 -14.57
N ILE A 48 -3.15 -5.67 -15.56
CA ILE A 48 -3.15 -5.20 -16.95
C ILE A 48 -3.88 -3.86 -17.07
N SER A 49 -5.01 -3.68 -16.36
CA SER A 49 -5.78 -2.44 -16.38
C SER A 49 -5.07 -1.27 -15.72
N TYR A 50 -4.00 -1.51 -14.95
CA TYR A 50 -3.21 -0.45 -14.31
C TYR A 50 -2.11 0.12 -15.20
N ALA A 51 -1.80 -0.53 -16.33
CA ALA A 51 -0.66 -0.15 -17.20
C ALA A 51 -0.69 1.33 -17.64
N ASP A 52 -1.88 1.86 -17.92
CA ASP A 52 -2.07 3.23 -18.40
C ASP A 52 -2.59 4.20 -17.32
N LYS A 53 -2.66 3.75 -16.07
CA LYS A 53 -3.12 4.59 -14.96
C LYS A 53 -1.98 5.40 -14.36
N PRO A 54 -2.24 6.63 -13.91
CA PRO A 54 -1.26 7.40 -13.14
C PRO A 54 -1.00 6.75 -11.78
N TYR A 55 0.17 7.02 -11.21
CA TYR A 55 0.66 6.39 -9.99
C TYR A 55 -0.31 6.52 -8.81
N ASN A 56 -0.87 7.70 -8.60
CA ASN A 56 -1.85 7.93 -7.53
C ASN A 56 -3.14 7.10 -7.67
N GLU A 57 -3.59 6.83 -8.90
CA GLU A 57 -4.76 5.96 -9.13
C GLU A 57 -4.43 4.50 -8.87
N ILE A 58 -3.24 4.03 -9.24
CA ILE A 58 -2.75 2.69 -8.89
C ILE A 58 -2.67 2.56 -7.37
N ALA A 59 -2.11 3.56 -6.69
CA ALA A 59 -2.02 3.60 -5.23
C ALA A 59 -3.42 3.53 -4.57
N TYR A 60 -4.41 4.24 -5.10
CA TYR A 60 -5.80 4.17 -4.64
C TYR A 60 -6.39 2.77 -4.84
N GLU A 61 -6.26 2.19 -6.03
CA GLU A 61 -6.81 0.85 -6.34
C GLU A 61 -6.20 -0.26 -5.48
N ILE A 62 -4.92 -0.15 -5.16
CA ILE A 62 -4.24 -1.08 -4.25
C ILE A 62 -4.63 -0.78 -2.81
N GLY A 63 -4.55 0.47 -2.39
CA GLY A 63 -4.84 0.90 -1.02
C GLY A 63 -6.25 0.52 -0.57
N ARG A 64 -7.27 0.70 -1.44
CA ARG A 64 -8.64 0.34 -1.12
C ARG A 64 -8.84 -1.15 -0.82
N LYS A 65 -7.98 -2.04 -1.32
CA LYS A 65 -8.05 -3.47 -1.02
C LYS A 65 -7.62 -3.77 0.42
N PHE A 66 -6.72 -2.96 0.98
CA PHE A 66 -6.24 -3.09 2.37
C PHE A 66 -7.08 -2.30 3.37
N LEU A 67 -7.65 -1.18 2.93
CA LEU A 67 -8.30 -0.18 3.79
C LEU A 67 -9.82 -0.21 3.70
N ILE A 68 -10.37 -1.30 3.13
CA ILE A 68 -11.82 -1.46 3.00
C ILE A 68 -12.52 -1.31 4.35
N LYS A 69 -13.56 -0.45 4.39
CA LYS A 69 -14.32 -0.09 5.59
C LYS A 69 -13.51 0.61 6.71
N GLU A 70 -12.25 0.95 6.47
CA GLU A 70 -11.43 1.72 7.41
C GLU A 70 -11.40 3.21 7.04
N ILE A 71 -11.24 3.51 5.75
CA ILE A 71 -11.22 4.85 5.20
C ILE A 71 -12.28 4.93 4.10
N PRO A 72 -13.17 5.94 4.09
CA PRO A 72 -14.10 6.16 2.99
C PRO A 72 -13.37 6.31 1.65
N ASP A 73 -13.93 5.73 0.58
CA ASP A 73 -13.30 5.72 -0.76
C ASP A 73 -12.92 7.12 -1.25
N LYS A 74 -13.79 8.12 -1.01
CA LYS A 74 -13.53 9.51 -1.38
C LYS A 74 -12.30 10.09 -0.67
N ASP A 75 -12.16 9.80 0.62
CA ASP A 75 -11.06 10.31 1.42
C ASP A 75 -9.76 9.61 1.04
N LEU A 76 -9.80 8.29 0.83
CA LEU A 76 -8.65 7.51 0.35
C LEU A 76 -8.16 8.01 -1.01
N TYR A 77 -9.08 8.30 -1.95
CA TYR A 77 -8.71 8.87 -3.25
C TYR A 77 -8.02 10.23 -3.11
N THR A 78 -8.53 11.09 -2.23
CA THR A 78 -7.92 12.40 -1.96
C THR A 78 -6.52 12.25 -1.36
N ILE A 79 -6.37 11.34 -0.39
CA ILE A 79 -5.09 11.05 0.27
C ILE A 79 -4.06 10.53 -0.75
N THR A 80 -4.44 9.56 -1.58
CA THR A 80 -3.50 9.00 -2.56
C THR A 80 -3.13 9.99 -3.65
N LYS A 81 -4.07 10.84 -4.06
CA LYS A 81 -3.81 11.92 -5.03
C LYS A 81 -2.83 12.96 -4.48
N ASP A 82 -2.92 13.29 -3.21
CA ASP A 82 -2.03 14.24 -2.56
C ASP A 82 -0.65 13.64 -2.27
N ALA A 83 -0.62 12.40 -1.77
CA ALA A 83 0.62 11.71 -1.39
C ALA A 83 1.47 11.28 -2.59
N TYR A 84 0.85 10.76 -3.66
CA TYR A 84 1.53 10.22 -4.83
C TYR A 84 1.42 11.15 -6.05
N ASN A 85 1.92 12.36 -5.90
CA ASN A 85 1.93 13.42 -6.91
C ASN A 85 3.26 13.53 -7.69
N PHE A 86 4.06 12.47 -7.67
CA PHE A 86 5.33 12.33 -8.38
C PHE A 86 5.36 11.02 -9.17
N ASP A 87 6.24 10.95 -10.15
CA ASP A 87 6.44 9.74 -10.94
C ASP A 87 7.48 8.82 -10.32
N VAL A 88 7.36 7.52 -10.63
CA VAL A 88 8.37 6.49 -10.30
C VAL A 88 8.90 5.93 -11.62
N PRO A 89 9.89 6.59 -12.26
CA PRO A 89 10.41 6.16 -13.54
C PRO A 89 11.04 4.77 -13.49
N LEU A 90 10.82 4.00 -14.55
CA LEU A 90 11.44 2.71 -14.75
C LEU A 90 12.43 2.81 -15.93
N GLU A 91 13.71 2.99 -15.64
CA GLU A 91 14.77 3.11 -16.62
C GLU A 91 15.22 1.75 -17.12
N ARG A 92 15.15 1.53 -18.43
CA ARG A 92 15.72 0.31 -19.04
C ARG A 92 17.23 0.44 -19.19
N VAL A 93 17.98 -0.43 -18.57
CA VAL A 93 19.46 -0.45 -18.65
C VAL A 93 19.91 -1.30 -19.85
N TYR A 94 19.55 -2.60 -19.85
CA TYR A 94 19.80 -3.50 -21.00
C TYR A 94 18.90 -4.72 -20.91
N GLU A 95 18.57 -5.31 -22.05
CA GLU A 95 17.68 -6.49 -22.17
C GLU A 95 16.37 -6.30 -21.40
N ARG A 96 16.13 -7.09 -20.34
CA ARG A 96 14.99 -7.04 -19.43
C ARG A 96 15.36 -6.56 -18.03
N LYS A 97 16.45 -5.80 -17.91
CA LYS A 97 16.90 -5.22 -16.65
C LYS A 97 16.56 -3.76 -16.59
N TYR A 98 15.98 -3.37 -15.47
CA TYR A 98 15.45 -2.03 -15.24
C TYR A 98 15.92 -1.50 -13.88
N ILE A 99 16.07 -0.19 -13.81
CA ILE A 99 16.25 0.53 -12.55
C ILE A 99 14.93 1.25 -12.23
N MET A 100 14.39 0.99 -11.06
CA MET A 100 13.23 1.72 -10.55
C MET A 100 13.73 2.88 -9.69
N HIS A 101 13.42 4.11 -10.12
CA HIS A 101 13.82 5.33 -9.41
C HIS A 101 12.87 5.61 -8.25
N LEU A 102 13.23 5.20 -7.04
CA LEU A 102 12.45 5.40 -5.82
C LEU A 102 12.86 6.67 -5.03
N ASP A 103 13.60 7.56 -5.67
CA ASP A 103 14.16 8.79 -5.10
C ASP A 103 13.44 10.06 -5.59
N GLN A 104 12.31 9.91 -6.27
CA GLN A 104 11.60 11.03 -6.92
C GLN A 104 10.53 11.68 -6.03
N GLY A 105 10.26 11.11 -4.87
CA GLY A 105 9.32 11.67 -3.91
C GLY A 105 9.89 12.86 -3.13
N PRO A 106 9.06 13.52 -2.30
CA PRO A 106 9.41 14.78 -1.63
C PRO A 106 10.61 14.68 -0.68
N THR A 107 10.94 13.51 -0.15
CA THR A 107 12.09 13.32 0.74
C THR A 107 13.26 12.62 0.07
N ALA A 108 13.17 12.29 -1.21
CA ALA A 108 14.13 11.50 -1.97
C ALA A 108 14.44 10.13 -1.32
N SER A 109 13.53 9.62 -0.54
CA SER A 109 13.63 8.32 0.12
C SER A 109 12.74 7.29 -0.59
N PHE A 110 13.19 6.04 -0.65
CA PHE A 110 12.37 4.94 -1.19
C PHE A 110 11.07 4.69 -0.39
N LYS A 111 10.92 5.33 0.76
CA LYS A 111 9.72 5.22 1.61
C LYS A 111 8.60 6.19 1.21
N ASP A 112 8.90 7.18 0.34
CA ASP A 112 7.88 8.07 -0.18
C ASP A 112 6.93 7.29 -1.08
#